data_624126c3b8dc43761d5f1fae9567d674
#
_entry.id   624126c3b8dc43761d5f1fae9567d674
#
_cell.length_a   1.000
_cell.length_b   1.000
_cell.length_c   1.000
_cell.angle_alpha   90.00
_cell.angle_beta   90.00
_cell.angle_gamma   90.00
#
_symmetry.space_group_name_H-M   'P 1'
#
loop_
_entity.id
_entity.type
_entity.pdbx_description
1 polymer ?
#
loop_
_entity_poly.entity_id
_entity_poly.type
_entity_poly.pdbx_seq_one_letter_code
_entity_poly.pdbx_strand_id
1 'polypeptide(L)'
;MRNLILSCALLLSGTMLTTATAQSTGLEPGNKSPEIRLPTVKGDTVALSSLKGKLVLIDFWATWCAPCVEEQTELAGLYRKYKQAVFTNGNGFEIYGVSLDSKKINWENFIQTNKINWIQVSDLKFWKSPVAKTYQIQELPYNLLIDGKGIILAKNLHGTDLEKGIDKFLRK
;
A
#
# COMPACT_ATOMS: atom_id res chain seq x y z
N MET A 1 -3.24 -78.40 14.19
CA MET A 1 -4.14 -77.28 14.50
C MET A 1 -3.26 -76.01 14.49
N ARG A 2 -3.32 -75.29 13.41
CA ARG A 2 -2.47 -74.03 13.23
C ARG A 2 -3.36 -72.82 13.35
N ASN A 3 -3.17 -72.10 14.44
CA ASN A 3 -3.87 -70.82 14.66
C ASN A 3 -3.23 -69.69 13.83
N LEU A 4 -4.00 -69.15 12.89
CA LEU A 4 -3.67 -67.98 12.09
C LEU A 4 -4.12 -66.75 12.89
N ILE A 5 -3.17 -65.97 13.37
CA ILE A 5 -3.45 -64.66 14.00
C ILE A 5 -3.44 -63.60 12.89
N LEU A 6 -4.61 -63.06 12.58
CA LEU A 6 -4.79 -61.96 11.64
C LEU A 6 -4.48 -60.63 12.35
N SER A 7 -3.35 -60.04 12.05
CA SER A 7 -2.96 -58.73 12.59
C SER A 7 -3.60 -57.64 11.73
N CYS A 8 -4.58 -56.94 12.27
CA CYS A 8 -5.25 -55.81 11.63
C CYS A 8 -4.48 -54.54 11.95
N ALA A 9 -3.67 -54.01 11.00
CA ALA A 9 -2.99 -52.74 11.13
C ALA A 9 -3.96 -51.63 10.78
N LEU A 10 -4.41 -50.87 11.79
CA LEU A 10 -5.16 -49.63 11.60
C LEU A 10 -4.19 -48.52 11.13
N LEU A 11 -4.28 -48.13 9.89
CA LEU A 11 -3.65 -46.94 9.36
C LEU A 11 -4.46 -45.71 9.81
N LEU A 12 -4.01 -44.99 10.84
CA LEU A 12 -4.53 -43.65 11.17
C LEU A 12 -3.96 -42.63 10.16
N SER A 13 -4.75 -42.33 9.14
CA SER A 13 -4.48 -41.16 8.26
C SER A 13 -4.83 -39.89 9.00
N GLY A 14 -3.83 -39.28 9.62
CA GLY A 14 -3.95 -37.94 10.23
C GLY A 14 -4.10 -36.88 9.13
N THR A 15 -5.30 -36.35 8.93
CA THR A 15 -5.54 -35.15 8.13
C THR A 15 -5.02 -33.94 8.92
N MET A 16 -3.88 -33.39 8.51
CA MET A 16 -3.43 -32.10 9.00
C MET A 16 -4.40 -31.01 8.50
N LEU A 17 -5.27 -30.53 9.37
CA LEU A 17 -6.03 -29.30 9.12
C LEU A 17 -5.04 -28.12 9.17
N THR A 18 -4.66 -27.60 8.00
CA THR A 18 -4.01 -26.28 7.90
C THR A 18 -5.05 -25.22 8.20
N THR A 19 -5.01 -24.65 9.40
CA THR A 19 -5.80 -23.46 9.73
C THR A 19 -5.23 -22.28 8.95
N ALA A 20 -5.90 -21.91 7.85
CA ALA A 20 -5.63 -20.64 7.19
C ALA A 20 -6.04 -19.51 8.15
N THR A 21 -5.07 -18.86 8.77
CA THR A 21 -5.31 -17.65 9.54
C THR A 21 -5.83 -16.57 8.56
N ALA A 22 -7.09 -16.17 8.73
CA ALA A 22 -7.67 -15.08 7.96
C ALA A 22 -6.85 -13.80 8.20
N GLN A 23 -6.32 -13.20 7.12
CA GLN A 23 -5.57 -11.95 7.18
C GLN A 23 -6.47 -10.83 7.71
N SER A 24 -6.16 -10.26 8.86
CA SER A 24 -6.92 -9.16 9.45
C SER A 24 -6.70 -7.86 8.65
N THR A 25 -7.77 -7.10 8.41
CA THR A 25 -7.70 -5.75 7.87
C THR A 25 -7.43 -4.78 9.02
N GLY A 26 -6.49 -3.84 8.83
CA GLY A 26 -6.10 -2.89 9.87
C GLY A 26 -5.01 -1.94 9.40
N LEU A 27 -4.40 -1.20 10.33
CA LEU A 27 -3.42 -0.15 10.03
C LEU A 27 -2.02 -0.45 10.59
N GLU A 28 -1.82 -1.63 11.18
CA GLU A 28 -0.51 -2.01 11.69
C GLU A 28 0.26 -2.88 10.68
N PRO A 29 1.61 -2.86 10.70
CA PRO A 29 2.41 -3.78 9.91
C PRO A 29 1.95 -5.23 10.09
N GLY A 30 1.84 -5.97 8.98
CA GLY A 30 1.29 -7.31 8.93
C GLY A 30 -0.22 -7.36 8.66
N ASN A 31 -0.97 -6.29 8.87
CA ASN A 31 -2.37 -6.24 8.49
C ASN A 31 -2.55 -5.97 6.99
N LYS A 32 -3.69 -6.38 6.46
CA LYS A 32 -4.09 -5.96 5.12
C LYS A 32 -4.62 -4.52 5.18
N SER A 33 -4.08 -3.66 4.33
CA SER A 33 -4.52 -2.27 4.19
C SER A 33 -6.00 -2.20 3.79
N PRO A 34 -6.79 -1.29 4.39
CA PRO A 34 -8.15 -1.01 3.93
C PRO A 34 -8.19 -0.61 2.46
N GLU A 35 -9.27 -0.94 1.76
CA GLU A 35 -9.45 -0.55 0.35
C GLU A 35 -9.66 0.96 0.22
N ILE A 36 -9.06 1.55 -0.82
CA ILE A 36 -9.29 2.94 -1.24
C ILE A 36 -9.82 2.92 -2.66
N ARG A 37 -10.88 3.67 -2.92
CA ARG A 37 -11.46 3.86 -4.26
C ARG A 37 -11.84 5.33 -4.40
N LEU A 38 -10.98 6.10 -5.05
CA LEU A 38 -11.17 7.55 -5.21
C LEU A 38 -10.97 7.97 -6.65
N PRO A 39 -11.59 9.08 -7.09
CA PRO A 39 -11.40 9.62 -8.41
C PRO A 39 -10.02 10.27 -8.58
N THR A 40 -9.48 10.13 -9.79
CA THR A 40 -8.32 10.88 -10.27
C THR A 40 -8.72 12.30 -10.66
N VAL A 41 -7.73 13.13 -11.04
CA VAL A 41 -7.97 14.45 -11.64
C VAL A 41 -8.92 14.39 -12.85
N LYS A 42 -8.84 13.30 -13.65
CA LYS A 42 -9.70 13.10 -14.83
C LYS A 42 -11.11 12.61 -14.49
N GLY A 43 -11.36 12.24 -13.24
CA GLY A 43 -12.64 11.71 -12.77
C GLY A 43 -12.75 10.18 -12.77
N ASP A 44 -11.79 9.47 -13.37
CA ASP A 44 -11.77 8.01 -13.34
C ASP A 44 -11.44 7.52 -11.93
N THR A 45 -12.21 6.55 -11.43
CA THR A 45 -11.95 5.96 -10.12
C THR A 45 -10.84 4.93 -10.20
N VAL A 46 -9.81 5.08 -9.36
CA VAL A 46 -8.75 4.09 -9.19
C VAL A 46 -8.90 3.40 -7.84
N ALA A 47 -8.91 2.07 -7.87
CA ALA A 47 -8.94 1.25 -6.66
C ALA A 47 -7.49 0.92 -6.24
N LEU A 48 -7.18 0.99 -4.94
CA LEU A 48 -5.88 0.55 -4.42
C LEU A 48 -5.60 -0.91 -4.78
N SER A 49 -6.63 -1.76 -4.74
CA SER A 49 -6.53 -3.17 -5.11
C SER A 49 -6.21 -3.42 -6.59
N SER A 50 -6.30 -2.42 -7.48
CA SER A 50 -5.86 -2.54 -8.87
C SER A 50 -4.33 -2.61 -9.01
N LEU A 51 -3.60 -2.25 -7.95
CA LEU A 51 -2.14 -2.25 -7.88
C LEU A 51 -1.54 -3.54 -7.31
N LYS A 52 -2.35 -4.59 -7.17
CA LYS A 52 -1.86 -5.90 -6.74
C LYS A 52 -0.66 -6.35 -7.58
N GLY A 53 0.31 -6.95 -6.91
CA GLY A 53 1.56 -7.39 -7.52
C GLY A 53 2.67 -6.34 -7.51
N LYS A 54 2.40 -5.10 -7.10
CA LYS A 54 3.42 -4.05 -6.96
C LYS A 54 3.74 -3.77 -5.48
N LEU A 55 4.93 -3.27 -5.22
CA LEU A 55 5.22 -2.56 -3.97
C LEU A 55 4.58 -1.16 -4.08
N VAL A 56 3.74 -0.76 -3.13
CA VAL A 56 2.98 0.50 -3.21
C VAL A 56 3.23 1.37 -1.99
N LEU A 57 3.55 2.64 -2.23
CA LEU A 57 3.51 3.68 -1.20
C LEU A 57 2.15 4.38 -1.28
N ILE A 58 1.32 4.23 -0.25
CA ILE A 58 0.13 5.05 -0.06
C ILE A 58 0.59 6.32 0.62
N ASP A 59 0.48 7.46 -0.07
CA ASP A 59 0.97 8.76 0.41
C ASP A 59 -0.21 9.72 0.62
N PHE A 60 -0.45 10.12 1.89
CA PHE A 60 -1.46 11.10 2.26
C PHE A 60 -0.80 12.48 2.34
N TRP A 61 -1.27 13.39 1.52
CA TRP A 61 -0.68 14.71 1.35
C TRP A 61 -1.71 15.79 1.01
N ALA A 62 -1.28 17.04 0.86
CA ALA A 62 -2.10 18.12 0.30
C ALA A 62 -1.24 19.28 -0.19
N THR A 63 -1.78 20.12 -1.09
CA THR A 63 -1.07 21.30 -1.62
C THR A 63 -0.84 22.39 -0.57
N TRP A 64 -1.62 22.43 0.48
CA TRP A 64 -1.49 23.37 1.61
C TRP A 64 -0.54 22.84 2.71
N CYS A 65 -0.05 21.62 2.61
CA CYS A 65 0.90 21.01 3.54
C CYS A 65 2.33 21.28 3.06
N ALA A 66 3.01 22.25 3.65
CA ALA A 66 4.36 22.64 3.24
C ALA A 66 5.37 21.46 3.26
N PRO A 67 5.49 20.66 4.34
CA PRO A 67 6.41 19.51 4.33
C PRO A 67 6.03 18.46 3.30
N CYS A 68 4.72 18.27 3.00
CA CYS A 68 4.29 17.36 1.93
C CYS A 68 4.81 17.84 0.55
N VAL A 69 4.72 19.14 0.30
CA VAL A 69 5.18 19.75 -0.96
C VAL A 69 6.69 19.57 -1.15
N GLU A 70 7.48 19.75 -0.09
CA GLU A 70 8.91 19.52 -0.10
C GLU A 70 9.25 18.06 -0.40
N GLU A 71 8.54 17.11 0.20
CA GLU A 71 8.73 15.67 0.01
C GLU A 71 8.44 15.19 -1.43
N GLN A 72 7.57 15.87 -2.18
CA GLN A 72 7.22 15.48 -3.56
C GLN A 72 8.44 15.38 -4.49
N THR A 73 9.47 16.21 -4.27
CA THR A 73 10.71 16.15 -5.06
C THR A 73 11.47 14.84 -4.82
N GLU A 74 11.54 14.42 -3.57
CA GLU A 74 12.15 13.15 -3.17
C GLU A 74 11.35 11.97 -3.73
N LEU A 75 10.03 11.98 -3.56
CA LEU A 75 9.12 10.96 -4.10
C LEU A 75 9.27 10.80 -5.62
N ALA A 76 9.45 11.89 -6.36
CA ALA A 76 9.72 11.84 -7.79
C ALA A 76 11.05 11.13 -8.11
N GLY A 77 12.06 11.31 -7.28
CA GLY A 77 13.34 10.60 -7.38
C GLY A 77 13.18 9.10 -7.15
N LEU A 78 12.54 8.73 -6.05
CA LEU A 78 12.26 7.34 -5.68
C LEU A 78 11.39 6.65 -6.74
N TYR A 79 10.34 7.32 -7.22
CA TYR A 79 9.48 6.76 -8.27
C TYR A 79 10.25 6.44 -9.55
N ARG A 80 11.11 7.35 -10.03
CA ARG A 80 11.97 7.09 -11.20
C ARG A 80 12.90 5.91 -11.00
N LYS A 81 13.49 5.81 -9.78
CA LYS A 81 14.44 4.75 -9.43
C LYS A 81 13.78 3.37 -9.38
N TYR A 82 12.58 3.28 -8.79
CA TYR A 82 12.00 2.00 -8.39
C TYR A 82 10.79 1.55 -9.21
N LYS A 83 10.17 2.38 -10.05
CA LYS A 83 8.91 2.03 -10.74
C LYS A 83 8.94 0.72 -11.53
N GLN A 84 10.12 0.31 -12.02
CA GLN A 84 10.31 -0.93 -12.77
C GLN A 84 11.17 -1.95 -12.01
N ALA A 85 11.54 -1.66 -10.78
CA ALA A 85 12.37 -2.55 -9.98
C ALA A 85 11.60 -3.83 -9.60
N VAL A 86 12.35 -4.91 -9.40
CA VAL A 86 11.78 -6.18 -8.94
C VAL A 86 12.00 -6.30 -7.44
N PHE A 87 10.95 -6.58 -6.71
CA PHE A 87 10.97 -6.73 -5.26
C PHE A 87 10.66 -8.17 -4.85
N THR A 88 11.03 -8.55 -3.65
CA THR A 88 10.68 -9.86 -3.08
C THR A 88 9.17 -10.01 -2.90
N ASN A 89 8.45 -8.89 -2.73
CA ASN A 89 7.04 -8.81 -2.37
C ASN A 89 6.18 -8.19 -3.49
N GLY A 90 6.75 -7.93 -4.68
CA GLY A 90 6.02 -7.35 -5.80
C GLY A 90 6.94 -6.99 -6.97
N ASN A 91 6.36 -6.74 -8.14
CA ASN A 91 7.08 -6.34 -9.34
C ASN A 91 6.68 -4.92 -9.74
N GLY A 92 7.63 -4.00 -9.69
CA GLY A 92 7.40 -2.58 -9.88
C GLY A 92 6.99 -1.87 -8.58
N PHE A 93 7.27 -0.58 -8.54
CA PHE A 93 6.89 0.32 -7.46
C PHE A 93 5.84 1.31 -7.96
N GLU A 94 4.86 1.61 -7.12
CA GLU A 94 3.84 2.62 -7.42
C GLU A 94 3.65 3.54 -6.22
N ILE A 95 3.36 4.81 -6.48
CA ILE A 95 2.89 5.76 -5.47
C ILE A 95 1.40 5.99 -5.71
N TYR A 96 0.61 5.78 -4.67
CA TYR A 96 -0.82 6.05 -4.65
C TYR A 96 -1.06 7.26 -3.76
N GLY A 97 -0.95 8.47 -4.35
CA GLY A 97 -1.10 9.73 -3.65
C GLY A 97 -2.57 10.05 -3.38
N VAL A 98 -2.92 10.16 -2.11
CA VAL A 98 -4.27 10.52 -1.63
C VAL A 98 -4.23 11.96 -1.15
N SER A 99 -4.76 12.88 -1.96
CA SER A 99 -4.80 14.29 -1.60
C SER A 99 -5.98 14.61 -0.68
N LEU A 100 -5.71 15.35 0.41
CA LEU A 100 -6.70 15.95 1.28
C LEU A 100 -7.01 17.42 0.91
N ASP A 101 -6.84 17.77 -0.35
CA ASP A 101 -7.27 19.08 -0.84
C ASP A 101 -8.80 19.22 -0.84
N SER A 102 -9.29 20.44 -0.70
CA SER A 102 -10.72 20.76 -0.85
C SER A 102 -11.03 21.50 -2.16
N LYS A 103 -9.99 21.99 -2.84
CA LYS A 103 -10.09 22.74 -4.09
C LYS A 103 -9.41 21.99 -5.21
N LYS A 104 -10.20 21.46 -6.14
CA LYS A 104 -9.71 20.68 -7.28
C LYS A 104 -8.66 21.45 -8.07
N ILE A 105 -8.87 22.74 -8.33
CA ILE A 105 -7.96 23.56 -9.12
C ILE A 105 -6.56 23.66 -8.54
N ASN A 106 -6.42 23.75 -7.20
CA ASN A 106 -5.11 23.82 -6.56
C ASN A 106 -4.37 22.49 -6.73
N TRP A 107 -5.07 21.38 -6.49
CA TRP A 107 -4.53 20.03 -6.64
C TRP A 107 -4.12 19.75 -8.09
N GLU A 108 -4.97 20.05 -9.08
CA GLU A 108 -4.67 19.90 -10.51
C GLU A 108 -3.45 20.73 -10.92
N ASN A 109 -3.43 22.00 -10.59
CA ASN A 109 -2.33 22.91 -10.93
C ASN A 109 -1.01 22.43 -10.33
N PHE A 110 -1.04 21.96 -9.07
CA PHE A 110 0.16 21.44 -8.43
C PHE A 110 0.71 20.21 -9.15
N ILE A 111 -0.16 19.23 -9.47
CA ILE A 111 0.21 18.02 -10.21
C ILE A 111 0.85 18.37 -11.56
N GLN A 112 0.24 19.30 -12.31
CA GLN A 112 0.73 19.71 -13.63
C GLN A 112 2.06 20.44 -13.54
N THR A 113 2.16 21.44 -12.65
CA THR A 113 3.36 22.26 -12.47
C THR A 113 4.56 21.44 -12.04
N ASN A 114 4.36 20.49 -11.13
CA ASN A 114 5.43 19.64 -10.59
C ASN A 114 5.61 18.35 -11.38
N LYS A 115 4.87 18.17 -12.51
CA LYS A 115 4.98 17.01 -13.41
C LYS A 115 4.84 15.68 -12.66
N ILE A 116 3.93 15.63 -11.68
CA ILE A 116 3.64 14.41 -10.94
C ILE A 116 3.01 13.38 -11.89
N ASN A 117 3.65 12.24 -12.05
CA ASN A 117 3.32 11.23 -13.04
C ASN A 117 2.99 9.84 -12.45
N TRP A 118 2.77 9.78 -11.15
CA TRP A 118 2.21 8.63 -10.45
C TRP A 118 0.74 8.88 -10.10
N ILE A 119 0.07 7.85 -9.59
CA ILE A 119 -1.37 7.90 -9.33
C ILE A 119 -1.69 8.98 -8.29
N GLN A 120 -2.66 9.81 -8.62
CA GLN A 120 -3.17 10.86 -7.75
C GLN A 120 -4.69 10.77 -7.67
N VAL A 121 -5.22 10.67 -6.44
CA VAL A 121 -6.64 10.56 -6.17
C VAL A 121 -7.07 11.49 -5.04
N SER A 122 -8.34 11.95 -5.08
CA SER A 122 -8.91 12.78 -4.02
C SER A 122 -10.44 12.74 -4.07
N ASP A 123 -11.10 12.81 -2.91
CA ASP A 123 -12.54 13.09 -2.82
C ASP A 123 -12.84 14.57 -2.57
N LEU A 124 -11.81 15.41 -2.46
CA LEU A 124 -11.86 16.84 -2.22
C LEU A 124 -12.61 17.22 -0.92
N LYS A 125 -12.63 16.32 0.06
CA LYS A 125 -13.35 16.51 1.32
C LYS A 125 -12.50 17.00 2.48
N PHE A 126 -11.23 17.32 2.22
CA PHE A 126 -10.33 17.78 3.28
C PHE A 126 -10.28 16.74 4.44
N TRP A 127 -10.22 17.17 5.68
CA TRP A 127 -10.26 16.29 6.85
C TRP A 127 -11.59 15.53 7.04
N LYS A 128 -12.64 15.86 6.27
CA LYS A 128 -13.92 15.14 6.27
C LYS A 128 -13.91 13.91 5.35
N SER A 129 -12.81 13.63 4.68
CA SER A 129 -12.64 12.46 3.84
C SER A 129 -12.89 11.16 4.63
N PRO A 130 -13.81 10.29 4.19
CA PRO A 130 -13.99 8.96 4.79
C PRO A 130 -12.70 8.15 4.78
N VAL A 131 -11.84 8.32 3.77
CA VAL A 131 -10.55 7.63 3.68
C VAL A 131 -9.61 8.14 4.76
N ALA A 132 -9.51 9.45 4.99
CA ALA A 132 -8.72 10.00 6.09
C ALA A 132 -9.17 9.43 7.45
N LYS A 133 -10.50 9.31 7.65
CA LYS A 133 -11.06 8.67 8.86
C LYS A 133 -10.70 7.20 8.97
N THR A 134 -10.85 6.43 7.88
CA THR A 134 -10.54 4.99 7.84
C THR A 134 -9.07 4.72 8.15
N TYR A 135 -8.18 5.57 7.64
CA TYR A 135 -6.73 5.49 7.87
C TYR A 135 -6.27 6.23 9.13
N GLN A 136 -7.21 6.79 9.90
CA GLN A 136 -6.95 7.52 11.15
C GLN A 136 -5.90 8.64 10.99
N ILE A 137 -5.93 9.32 9.83
CA ILE A 137 -4.99 10.39 9.53
C ILE A 137 -5.26 11.58 10.44
N GLN A 138 -4.26 11.98 11.24
CA GLN A 138 -4.33 13.11 12.17
C GLN A 138 -3.43 14.26 11.75
N GLU A 139 -2.38 13.97 10.98
CA GLU A 139 -1.40 14.92 10.48
C GLU A 139 -0.90 14.52 9.08
N LEU A 140 -0.27 15.46 8.38
CA LEU A 140 0.36 15.26 7.08
C LEU A 140 1.81 15.77 7.11
N PRO A 141 2.72 15.15 6.32
CA PRO A 141 2.53 13.97 5.50
C PRO A 141 2.38 12.69 6.33
N TYR A 142 1.69 11.69 5.78
CA TYR A 142 1.59 10.36 6.37
C TYR A 142 1.59 9.29 5.28
N ASN A 143 2.28 8.19 5.48
CA ASN A 143 2.32 7.15 4.45
C ASN A 143 2.32 5.73 5.02
N LEU A 144 1.96 4.79 4.13
CA LEU A 144 2.09 3.36 4.39
C LEU A 144 2.75 2.70 3.17
N LEU A 145 3.76 1.87 3.43
CA LEU A 145 4.34 1.00 2.41
C LEU A 145 3.64 -0.36 2.48
N ILE A 146 3.06 -0.82 1.35
CA ILE A 146 2.37 -2.11 1.26
C ILE A 146 2.98 -3.00 0.20
N ASP A 147 2.91 -4.31 0.39
CA ASP A 147 3.38 -5.31 -0.58
C ASP A 147 2.36 -5.59 -1.69
N GLY A 148 2.72 -6.43 -2.66
CA GLY A 148 1.86 -6.82 -3.78
C GLY A 148 0.59 -7.57 -3.39
N LYS A 149 0.44 -8.00 -2.14
CA LYS A 149 -0.79 -8.58 -1.59
C LYS A 149 -1.63 -7.54 -0.84
N GLY A 150 -1.11 -6.33 -0.67
CA GLY A 150 -1.73 -5.25 0.09
C GLY A 150 -1.45 -5.32 1.59
N ILE A 151 -0.41 -6.05 2.00
CA ILE A 151 0.00 -6.15 3.41
C ILE A 151 0.89 -4.97 3.77
N ILE A 152 0.59 -4.29 4.87
CA ILE A 152 1.37 -3.17 5.37
C ILE A 152 2.73 -3.68 5.85
N LEU A 153 3.79 -3.13 5.29
CA LEU A 153 5.17 -3.44 5.62
C LEU A 153 5.76 -2.44 6.61
N ALA A 154 5.39 -1.17 6.44
CA ALA A 154 5.83 -0.07 7.28
C ALA A 154 4.86 1.11 7.15
N LYS A 155 4.95 2.06 8.06
CA LYS A 155 4.17 3.28 8.05
C LYS A 155 5.01 4.48 8.49
N ASN A 156 4.63 5.65 8.01
CA ASN A 156 5.21 6.95 8.38
C ASN A 156 6.73 7.00 8.18
N LEU A 157 7.19 6.55 6.99
CA LEU A 157 8.58 6.61 6.57
C LEU A 157 8.84 7.86 5.73
N HIS A 158 9.88 8.61 6.06
CA HIS A 158 10.26 9.86 5.38
C HIS A 158 11.76 9.89 5.10
N GLY A 159 12.16 10.68 4.10
CA GLY A 159 13.55 10.91 3.78
C GLY A 159 14.32 9.60 3.54
N THR A 160 15.52 9.53 4.06
CA THR A 160 16.39 8.34 3.89
C THR A 160 15.79 7.06 4.47
N ASP A 161 14.87 7.15 5.44
CA ASP A 161 14.26 5.96 6.01
C ASP A 161 13.19 5.37 5.09
N LEU A 162 12.52 6.19 4.27
CA LEU A 162 11.64 5.71 3.21
C LEU A 162 12.43 4.93 2.14
N GLU A 163 13.54 5.48 1.67
CA GLU A 163 14.39 4.79 0.69
C GLU A 163 14.92 3.47 1.24
N LYS A 164 15.47 3.47 2.45
CA LYS A 164 15.92 2.24 3.13
C LYS A 164 14.77 1.23 3.32
N GLY A 165 13.57 1.73 3.62
CA GLY A 165 12.36 0.91 3.74
C GLY A 165 12.03 0.18 2.45
N ILE A 166 12.13 0.87 1.30
CA ILE A 166 11.93 0.30 -0.04
C ILE A 166 13.05 -0.69 -0.37
N ASP A 167 14.31 -0.31 -0.13
CA ASP A 167 15.49 -1.13 -0.45
C ASP A 167 15.51 -2.48 0.27
N LYS A 168 14.90 -2.60 1.46
CA LYS A 168 14.77 -3.89 2.17
C LYS A 168 14.09 -4.97 1.35
N PHE A 169 13.22 -4.58 0.43
CA PHE A 169 12.43 -5.50 -0.39
C PHE A 169 12.98 -5.61 -1.82
N LEU A 170 13.98 -4.83 -2.19
CA LEU A 170 14.60 -4.89 -3.52
C LEU A 170 15.25 -6.25 -3.74
N ARG A 171 14.91 -6.91 -4.84
CA ARG A 171 15.54 -8.17 -5.22
C ARG A 171 16.94 -7.86 -5.79
N LYS A 172 17.94 -8.45 -5.18
CA LYS A 172 19.33 -8.41 -5.66
C LYS A 172 19.53 -9.37 -6.81
#